data_4c14df0a4ba83fbef2847630845b4437
#
_entry.id   4c14df0a4ba83fbef2847630845b4437
#
_cell.length_a   1.000
_cell.length_b   1.000
_cell.length_c   1.000
_cell.angle_alpha   90.00
_cell.angle_beta   90.00
_cell.angle_gamma   90.00
#
_symmetry.space_group_name_H-M   'P 1'
#
loop_
_entity.id
_entity.type
_entity.pdbx_description
1 polymer ?
#
loop_
_entity_poly.entity_id
_entity_poly.type
_entity_poly.pdbx_seq_one_letter_code
_entity_poly.pdbx_strand_id
1 'polypeptide(L)'
;MQSSRVTERINAKALELLEQHPEGLRFSELRSRIEASDHSFHPKTVNGCVWKLVQRFPDKVYKPSKGLFRLLKYKSADVDTP
;
A
#
# COMPACT_ATOMS: atom_id res chain seq x y z
N MET A 1 13.28 16.08 -6.80
CA MET A 1 12.71 15.54 -8.01
C MET A 1 12.84 14.05 -8.12
N GLN A 2 14.05 13.55 -8.00
CA GLN A 2 14.21 12.10 -8.13
C GLN A 2 13.58 11.36 -6.99
N SER A 3 13.62 11.92 -5.79
CA SER A 3 12.98 11.27 -4.65
C SER A 3 11.47 11.22 -4.84
N SER A 4 10.88 12.23 -5.48
CA SER A 4 9.45 12.21 -5.81
C SER A 4 9.12 11.05 -6.73
N ARG A 5 9.95 10.84 -7.73
CA ARG A 5 9.72 9.77 -8.69
C ARG A 5 9.81 8.41 -8.01
N VAL A 6 10.78 8.24 -7.14
CA VAL A 6 10.92 6.98 -6.40
C VAL A 6 9.69 6.75 -5.52
N THR A 7 9.26 7.80 -4.83
CA THR A 7 8.08 7.70 -3.97
C THR A 7 6.85 7.32 -4.79
N GLU A 8 6.68 7.93 -5.96
CA GLU A 8 5.55 7.61 -6.82
C GLU A 8 5.58 6.16 -7.27
N ARG A 9 6.76 5.66 -7.59
CA ARG A 9 6.89 4.27 -8.02
C ARG A 9 6.56 3.31 -6.88
N ILE A 10 7.03 3.62 -5.69
CA ILE A 10 6.73 2.79 -4.51
C ILE A 10 5.22 2.80 -4.23
N ASN A 11 4.61 3.98 -4.28
CA ASN A 11 3.18 4.09 -4.04
C ASN A 11 2.38 3.32 -5.09
N ALA A 12 2.79 3.43 -6.35
CA ALA A 12 2.10 2.72 -7.42
C ALA A 12 2.18 1.22 -7.22
N LYS A 13 3.36 0.72 -6.84
CA LYS A 13 3.53 -0.71 -6.60
C LYS A 13 2.68 -1.15 -5.40
N ALA A 14 2.63 -0.34 -4.36
CA ALA A 14 1.82 -0.66 -3.19
C ALA A 14 0.35 -0.78 -3.56
N LEU A 15 -0.16 0.16 -4.33
CA LEU A 15 -1.56 0.12 -4.75
C LEU A 15 -1.83 -1.08 -5.63
N GLU A 16 -0.89 -1.41 -6.51
CA GLU A 16 -1.02 -2.57 -7.37
C GLU A 16 -1.10 -3.86 -6.56
N LEU A 17 -0.25 -3.99 -5.56
CA LEU A 17 -0.24 -5.17 -4.71
C LEU A 17 -1.54 -5.29 -3.91
N LEU A 18 -2.03 -4.17 -3.40
CA LEU A 18 -3.29 -4.18 -2.67
C LEU A 18 -4.45 -4.54 -3.58
N GLU A 19 -4.37 -4.17 -4.84
CA GLU A 19 -5.40 -4.53 -5.80
C GLU A 19 -5.45 -6.04 -6.01
N GLN A 20 -4.31 -6.70 -5.96
CA GLN A 20 -4.23 -8.14 -6.13
C GLN A 20 -4.63 -8.91 -4.86
N HIS A 21 -4.78 -8.19 -3.75
CA HIS A 21 -5.09 -8.83 -2.46
C HIS A 21 -6.31 -8.17 -1.82
N PRO A 22 -7.51 -8.61 -2.22
CA PRO A 22 -8.75 -8.00 -1.68
C PRO A 22 -8.85 -8.05 -0.16
N GLU A 23 -8.20 -9.03 0.47
CA GLU A 23 -8.20 -9.15 1.93
C GLU A 23 -7.25 -8.16 2.57
N GLY A 24 -6.38 -7.51 1.78
CA GLY A 24 -5.40 -6.59 2.30
C GLY A 24 -4.06 -7.25 2.57
N LEU A 25 -3.07 -6.43 2.84
CA LEU A 25 -1.72 -6.90 3.17
C LEU A 25 -1.24 -6.21 4.43
N ARG A 26 -0.53 -6.95 5.26
CA ARG A 26 0.06 -6.37 6.45
C ARG A 26 1.26 -5.51 6.06
N PHE A 27 1.62 -4.58 6.95
CA PHE A 27 2.71 -3.66 6.70
C PHE A 27 3.98 -4.39 6.27
N SER A 28 4.37 -5.42 7.02
CA SER A 28 5.61 -6.13 6.72
C SER A 28 5.54 -6.87 5.38
N GLU A 29 4.37 -7.43 5.06
CA GLU A 29 4.20 -8.11 3.79
C GLU A 29 4.27 -7.14 2.62
N LEU A 30 3.58 -6.01 2.75
CA LEU A 30 3.55 -5.00 1.70
C LEU A 30 4.96 -4.46 1.48
N ARG A 31 5.66 -4.14 2.55
CA ARG A 31 7.02 -3.64 2.47
C ARG A 31 7.94 -4.65 1.78
N SER A 32 7.88 -5.90 2.21
CA SER A 32 8.74 -6.94 1.65
C SER A 32 8.49 -7.14 0.17
N ARG A 33 7.23 -7.13 -0.24
CA ARG A 33 6.89 -7.34 -1.64
C ARG A 33 7.36 -6.17 -2.50
N ILE A 34 7.25 -4.95 -1.98
CA ILE A 34 7.73 -3.79 -2.72
C ILE A 34 9.24 -3.85 -2.87
N GLU A 35 9.95 -4.17 -1.80
CA GLU A 35 11.41 -4.27 -1.85
C GLU A 35 11.85 -5.38 -2.81
N ALA A 36 11.13 -6.48 -2.84
CA ALA A 36 11.45 -7.57 -3.74
C ALA A 36 11.18 -7.22 -5.20
N SER A 37 10.25 -6.31 -5.46
CA SER A 37 9.91 -5.94 -6.83
C SER A 37 11.00 -5.08 -7.47
N ASP A 38 11.76 -4.35 -6.66
CA ASP A 38 12.81 -3.48 -7.17
C ASP A 38 13.84 -3.26 -6.07
N HIS A 39 14.98 -3.89 -6.23
CA HIS A 39 16.04 -3.84 -5.21
C HIS A 39 16.70 -2.47 -5.10
N SER A 40 16.42 -1.58 -6.05
CA SER A 40 16.97 -0.23 -5.97
C SER A 40 16.23 0.65 -4.95
N PHE A 41 15.07 0.21 -4.48
CA PHE A 41 14.32 0.95 -3.47
C PHE A 41 15.01 0.81 -2.12
N HIS A 42 15.29 1.96 -1.49
CA HIS A 42 15.88 1.94 -0.15
C HIS A 42 14.82 1.52 0.88
N PRO A 43 15.17 0.58 1.79
CA PRO A 43 14.17 0.10 2.75
C PRO A 43 13.52 1.19 3.59
N LYS A 44 14.28 2.20 4.00
CA LYS A 44 13.71 3.30 4.78
C LYS A 44 12.68 4.09 3.98
N THR A 45 12.95 4.28 2.70
CA THR A 45 12.02 4.99 1.82
C THR A 45 10.74 4.18 1.66
N VAL A 46 10.88 2.88 1.43
CA VAL A 46 9.72 2.00 1.29
C VAL A 46 8.90 2.03 2.58
N ASN A 47 9.57 1.92 3.71
CA ASN A 47 8.92 1.93 5.01
C ASN A 47 8.08 3.20 5.21
N GLY A 48 8.68 4.35 4.93
CA GLY A 48 7.98 5.63 5.10
C GLY A 48 6.81 5.77 4.15
N CYS A 49 6.97 5.31 2.90
CA CYS A 49 5.91 5.40 1.91
C CYS A 49 4.72 4.54 2.30
N VAL A 50 4.97 3.33 2.79
CA VAL A 50 3.89 2.44 3.20
C VAL A 50 3.11 3.02 4.36
N TRP A 51 3.83 3.54 5.37
CA TRP A 51 3.15 4.14 6.52
C TRP A 51 2.29 5.34 6.14
N LYS A 52 2.66 6.07 5.07
CA LYS A 52 1.95 7.26 4.65
C LYS A 52 0.88 6.98 3.59
N LEU A 53 0.71 5.73 3.20
CA LEU A 53 -0.25 5.40 2.14
C LEU A 53 -1.65 5.91 2.45
N VAL A 54 -2.12 5.68 3.67
CA VAL A 54 -3.47 6.09 4.05
C VAL A 54 -3.58 7.62 4.05
N GLN A 55 -2.52 8.30 4.48
CA GLN A 55 -2.53 9.76 4.49
C GLN A 55 -2.53 10.35 3.09
N ARG A 56 -1.79 9.72 2.17
CA ARG A 56 -1.68 10.22 0.81
C ARG A 56 -2.88 9.83 -0.06
N PHE A 57 -3.46 8.68 0.21
CA PHE A 57 -4.57 8.15 -0.59
C PHE A 57 -5.73 7.77 0.31
N PRO A 58 -6.28 8.75 1.06
CA PRO A 58 -7.38 8.45 1.99
C PRO A 58 -8.64 7.98 1.28
N ASP A 59 -8.76 8.30 0.00
CA ASP A 59 -9.90 7.87 -0.81
C ASP A 59 -9.65 6.55 -1.53
N LYS A 60 -8.49 5.94 -1.33
CA LYS A 60 -8.17 4.69 -2.00
C LYS A 60 -7.77 3.57 -1.04
N VAL A 61 -7.14 3.91 0.07
CA VAL A 61 -6.58 2.94 1.01
C VAL A 61 -7.07 3.23 2.41
N TYR A 62 -7.37 2.19 3.16
CA TYR A 62 -7.74 2.35 4.55
C TYR A 62 -7.08 1.23 5.37
N LYS A 63 -7.12 1.37 6.68
CA LYS A 63 -6.56 0.37 7.59
C LYS A 63 -7.70 -0.27 8.39
N PRO A 64 -8.14 -1.48 7.99
CA PRO A 64 -9.19 -2.15 8.76
C PRO A 64 -8.73 -2.52 10.15
N SER A 65 -7.44 -2.72 10.33
CA SER A 65 -6.89 -2.93 11.65
C SER A 65 -5.46 -2.43 11.67
N LYS A 66 -4.86 -2.41 12.85
CA LYS A 66 -3.51 -1.88 13.00
C LYS A 66 -2.52 -2.68 12.15
N GLY A 67 -1.77 -1.97 11.33
CA GLY A 67 -0.75 -2.60 10.51
C GLY A 67 -1.25 -3.34 9.29
N LEU A 68 -2.54 -3.27 9.02
CA LEU A 68 -3.16 -3.92 7.86
C LEU A 68 -3.67 -2.85 6.91
N PHE A 69 -3.30 -2.97 5.62
CA PHE A 69 -3.72 -2.02 4.59
C PHE A 69 -4.61 -2.72 3.58
N ARG A 70 -5.63 -2.01 3.12
CA ARG A 70 -6.60 -2.57 2.20
C ARG A 70 -7.18 -1.47 1.33
N LEU A 71 -7.57 -1.80 0.11
CA LEU A 71 -8.20 -0.82 -0.78
C LEU A 71 -9.65 -0.59 -0.36
N LEU A 72 -10.05 0.68 -0.42
CA LEU A 72 -11.42 1.06 -0.07
C LEU A 72 -12.47 0.40 -0.95
N LYS A 73 -12.14 0.15 -2.22
CA LYS A 73 -13.12 -0.46 -3.12
C LYS A 73 -13.54 -1.86 -2.67
N TYR A 74 -12.66 -2.53 -1.93
CA TYR A 74 -12.99 -3.86 -1.41
C TYR A 74 -13.82 -3.76 -0.15
N LYS A 75 -13.72 -2.64 0.56
CA LYS A 75 -14.57 -2.40 1.72
C LYS A 75 -16.03 -2.26 1.28
N SER A 76 -16.25 -1.57 0.18
CA SER A 76 -17.61 -1.42 -0.34
C SER A 76 -18.21 -2.77 -0.68
N ALA A 77 -17.42 -3.65 -1.26
CA ALA A 77 -17.89 -4.99 -1.60
C ALA A 77 -18.34 -5.75 -0.36
N ASP A 78 -17.59 -5.62 0.73
CA ASP A 78 -17.94 -6.26 1.99
C ASP A 78 -19.26 -5.72 2.54
N VAL A 79 -19.42 -4.41 2.48
CA VAL A 79 -20.58 -3.74 3.03
C VAL A 79 -21.85 -4.11 2.28
N ASP A 80 -21.72 -4.36 1.00
CA ASP A 80 -22.87 -4.71 0.17
C ASP A 80 -23.45 -6.06 0.51
N THR A 81 -22.75 -6.86 1.27
CA THR A 81 -23.27 -8.15 1.70
C THR A 81 -24.29 -7.94 2.81
N PRO A 82 -25.55 -8.21 2.56
CA PRO A 82 -26.58 -8.01 3.60
C PRO A 82 -26.44 -8.98 4.74
#